data_2de4dfc5f202285c4523028027cdfed7
#
_entry.id   2de4dfc5f202285c4523028027cdfed7
#
_cell.length_a   1.000
_cell.length_b   1.000
_cell.length_c   1.000
_cell.angle_alpha   90.00
_cell.angle_beta   90.00
_cell.angle_gamma   90.00
#
_symmetry.space_group_name_H-M   'P 1'
#
loop_
_entity.id
_entity.type
_entity.pdbx_description
1 polymer ?
#
loop_
_entity_poly.entity_id
_entity_poly.type
_entity_poly.pdbx_seq_one_letter_code
_entity_poly.pdbx_strand_id
1 'polypeptide(L)'
;MDNELRRIRAIAEYQFGPGSGMALFPDEVRMVYSRNTGRIRHIHLGDALIATFRPNDGVFTLTIAAAEHLLAKAPEFGYTVTVTEDAAQFVSQGKNVFAKHVLSAGEKIRPGDEVIIVAEKSGVVGVGKALLISDEMKAFKIGVAVKTRRGSETDA
;
A
#
# COMPACT_ATOMS: atom_id res chain seq x y z
N MET A 1 16.09 -3.35 -21.40
CA MET A 1 15.17 -2.89 -20.35
C MET A 1 15.41 -1.41 -20.07
N ASP A 2 14.34 -0.69 -19.98
CA ASP A 2 14.37 0.74 -19.65
C ASP A 2 15.00 0.96 -18.28
N ASN A 3 15.90 1.92 -18.17
CA ASN A 3 16.56 2.28 -16.92
C ASN A 3 15.55 2.75 -15.86
N GLU A 4 14.50 3.47 -16.30
CA GLU A 4 13.47 3.97 -15.39
C GLU A 4 12.64 2.82 -14.80
N LEU A 5 12.31 1.82 -15.62
CA LEU A 5 11.59 0.64 -15.14
C LEU A 5 12.42 -0.13 -14.11
N ARG A 6 13.70 -0.30 -14.38
CA ARG A 6 14.61 -0.94 -13.44
C ARG A 6 14.69 -0.17 -12.13
N ARG A 7 14.71 1.15 -12.22
CA ARG A 7 14.79 2.03 -11.05
C ARG A 7 13.55 1.94 -10.18
N ILE A 8 12.35 2.01 -10.77
CA ILE A 8 11.12 1.93 -9.97
C ILE A 8 10.96 0.55 -9.35
N ARG A 9 11.38 -0.50 -10.04
CA ARG A 9 11.36 -1.85 -9.47
C ARG A 9 12.32 -1.96 -8.29
N ALA A 10 13.50 -1.35 -8.38
CA ALA A 10 14.46 -1.36 -7.28
C ALA A 10 13.92 -0.63 -6.05
N ILE A 11 13.23 0.48 -6.25
CA ILE A 11 12.59 1.22 -5.16
C ILE A 11 11.52 0.35 -4.50
N ALA A 12 10.69 -0.33 -5.28
CA ALA A 12 9.67 -1.22 -4.74
C ALA A 12 10.28 -2.38 -3.94
N GLU A 13 11.37 -2.98 -4.44
CA GLU A 13 12.09 -4.03 -3.72
C GLU A 13 12.59 -3.55 -2.37
N TYR A 14 13.13 -2.33 -2.33
CA TYR A 14 13.59 -1.73 -1.09
C TYR A 14 12.44 -1.46 -0.13
N GLN A 15 11.33 -0.90 -0.65
CA GLN A 15 10.19 -0.49 0.15
C GLN A 15 9.37 -1.67 0.66
N PHE A 16 9.13 -2.67 -0.18
CA PHE A 16 8.15 -3.74 0.08
C PHE A 16 8.76 -5.14 0.15
N GLY A 17 10.04 -5.27 -0.15
CA GLY A 17 10.71 -6.56 -0.06
C GLY A 17 10.85 -7.29 -1.38
N PRO A 18 11.57 -8.44 -1.35
CA PRO A 18 11.90 -9.18 -2.57
C PRO A 18 10.66 -9.62 -3.34
N GLY A 19 10.72 -9.47 -4.66
CA GLY A 19 9.65 -9.86 -5.58
C GLY A 19 8.62 -8.78 -5.85
N SER A 20 8.57 -7.73 -5.03
CA SER A 20 7.55 -6.68 -5.18
C SER A 20 7.76 -5.83 -6.42
N GLY A 21 9.00 -5.63 -6.84
CA GLY A 21 9.29 -4.82 -8.03
C GLY A 21 8.67 -5.40 -9.29
N MET A 22 8.87 -6.67 -9.54
CA MET A 22 8.27 -7.35 -10.68
C MET A 22 6.76 -7.52 -10.52
N ALA A 23 6.31 -7.81 -9.31
CA ALA A 23 4.89 -8.00 -9.04
C ALA A 23 4.10 -6.70 -9.26
N LEU A 24 4.66 -5.57 -8.81
CA LEU A 24 3.97 -4.28 -8.88
C LEU A 24 4.09 -3.64 -10.26
N PHE A 25 5.26 -3.75 -10.89
CA PHE A 25 5.56 -3.05 -12.14
C PHE A 25 5.93 -4.01 -13.27
N PRO A 26 4.93 -4.63 -13.95
CA PRO A 26 5.21 -5.41 -15.16
C PRO A 26 5.73 -4.50 -16.30
N ASP A 27 6.19 -5.11 -17.38
CA ASP A 27 6.82 -4.37 -18.49
C ASP A 27 5.89 -3.35 -19.14
N GLU A 28 4.59 -3.55 -19.05
CA GLU A 28 3.58 -2.73 -19.71
C GLU A 28 3.25 -1.43 -18.99
N VAL A 29 3.84 -1.18 -17.82
CA VAL A 29 3.55 0.04 -17.07
C VAL A 29 3.98 1.28 -17.85
N ARG A 30 3.24 2.36 -17.65
CA ARG A 30 3.49 3.66 -18.26
C ARG A 30 3.78 4.66 -17.15
N MET A 31 4.88 5.38 -17.30
CA MET A 31 5.32 6.38 -16.33
C MET A 31 4.88 7.77 -16.78
N VAL A 32 4.34 8.54 -15.85
CA VAL A 32 3.98 9.94 -16.08
C VAL A 32 4.88 10.80 -15.21
N TYR A 33 5.46 11.82 -15.82
CA TYR A 33 6.47 12.67 -15.18
C TYR A 33 5.87 13.99 -14.72
N SER A 34 6.41 14.53 -13.64
CA SER A 34 6.05 15.86 -13.17
C SER A 34 6.54 16.91 -14.16
N ARG A 35 5.68 17.85 -14.51
CA ARG A 35 6.05 18.96 -15.39
C ARG A 35 7.07 19.89 -14.74
N ASN A 36 7.00 20.04 -13.42
CA ASN A 36 7.84 20.98 -12.70
C ASN A 36 9.26 20.44 -12.46
N THR A 37 9.40 19.15 -12.21
CA THR A 37 10.69 18.55 -11.82
C THR A 37 11.25 17.61 -12.86
N GLY A 38 10.46 17.15 -13.82
CA GLY A 38 10.86 16.12 -14.78
C GLY A 38 11.03 14.72 -14.18
N ARG A 39 10.67 14.55 -12.93
CA ARG A 39 10.78 13.25 -12.25
C ARG A 39 9.51 12.45 -12.38
N ILE A 40 9.62 11.13 -12.24
CA ILE A 40 8.47 10.23 -12.25
C ILE A 40 7.51 10.63 -11.14
N ARG A 41 6.23 10.70 -11.47
CA ARG A 41 5.18 11.04 -10.50
C ARG A 41 4.15 9.92 -10.36
N HIS A 42 3.60 9.46 -11.48
CA HIS A 42 2.55 8.45 -11.48
C HIS A 42 2.95 7.28 -12.37
N ILE A 43 2.51 6.09 -11.97
CA ILE A 43 2.72 4.88 -12.75
C ILE A 43 1.35 4.25 -13.01
N HIS A 44 1.07 3.99 -14.29
CA HIS A 44 -0.20 3.43 -14.73
C HIS A 44 0.03 2.05 -15.35
N LEU A 45 -0.95 1.19 -15.20
CA LEU A 45 -1.03 -0.08 -15.93
C LEU A 45 -2.37 -0.06 -16.66
N GLY A 46 -2.32 0.07 -17.99
CA GLY A 46 -3.51 0.38 -18.76
C GLY A 46 -4.05 1.74 -18.35
N ASP A 47 -5.33 1.82 -18.05
CA ASP A 47 -5.97 3.05 -17.60
C ASP A 47 -5.91 3.23 -16.09
N ALA A 48 -5.44 2.23 -15.36
CA ALA A 48 -5.43 2.25 -13.91
C ALA A 48 -4.15 2.88 -13.37
N LEU A 49 -4.31 3.86 -12.47
CA LEU A 49 -3.20 4.36 -11.68
C LEU A 49 -2.85 3.30 -10.64
N ILE A 50 -1.60 2.87 -10.59
CA ILE A 50 -1.19 1.84 -9.64
C ILE A 50 -0.30 2.38 -8.53
N ALA A 51 0.51 3.41 -8.81
CA ALA A 51 1.39 3.96 -7.78
C ALA A 51 1.67 5.42 -8.04
N THR A 52 1.90 6.16 -6.96
CA THR A 52 2.36 7.55 -7.00
C THR A 52 3.68 7.63 -6.25
N PHE A 53 4.68 8.22 -6.88
CA PHE A 53 5.98 8.41 -6.27
C PHE A 53 5.97 9.67 -5.41
N ARG A 54 6.40 9.52 -4.16
CA ARG A 54 6.48 10.64 -3.21
C ARG A 54 7.91 11.17 -3.22
N PRO A 55 8.14 12.39 -3.73
CA PRO A 55 9.51 12.92 -3.84
C PRO A 55 10.17 13.20 -2.48
N ASN A 56 9.37 13.48 -1.44
CA ASN A 56 9.92 13.84 -0.13
C ASN A 56 10.65 12.69 0.56
N ASP A 57 10.14 11.47 0.42
CA ASP A 57 10.74 10.30 1.08
C ASP A 57 11.19 9.23 0.09
N GLY A 58 10.94 9.43 -1.20
CA GLY A 58 11.42 8.54 -2.24
C GLY A 58 10.73 7.19 -2.30
N VAL A 59 9.49 7.09 -1.81
CA VAL A 59 8.73 5.84 -1.78
C VAL A 59 7.41 6.00 -2.53
N PHE A 60 6.78 4.85 -2.82
CA PHE A 60 5.50 4.82 -3.52
C PHE A 60 4.33 4.74 -2.56
N THR A 61 3.22 5.36 -2.94
CA THR A 61 1.91 5.07 -2.37
C THR A 61 1.13 4.25 -3.41
N LEU A 62 0.27 3.36 -2.94
CA LEU A 62 -0.45 2.41 -3.78
C LEU A 62 -1.93 2.79 -3.91
N THR A 63 -2.53 2.37 -5.02
CA THR A 63 -3.99 2.38 -5.18
C THR A 63 -4.55 1.04 -4.72
N ILE A 64 -5.86 0.97 -4.60
CA ILE A 64 -6.54 -0.30 -4.26
C ILE A 64 -6.27 -1.35 -5.35
N ALA A 65 -6.34 -0.96 -6.62
CA ALA A 65 -6.05 -1.87 -7.74
C ALA A 65 -4.64 -2.45 -7.64
N ALA A 66 -3.65 -1.62 -7.31
CA ALA A 66 -2.27 -2.07 -7.13
C ALA A 66 -2.14 -3.02 -5.95
N ALA A 67 -2.83 -2.72 -4.85
CA ALA A 67 -2.81 -3.56 -3.66
C ALA A 67 -3.37 -4.95 -3.96
N GLU A 68 -4.49 -5.02 -4.66
CA GLU A 68 -5.09 -6.30 -5.06
C GLU A 68 -4.17 -7.09 -5.97
N HIS A 69 -3.58 -6.40 -6.96
CA HIS A 69 -2.65 -7.01 -7.90
C HIS A 69 -1.40 -7.53 -7.19
N LEU A 70 -0.82 -6.73 -6.31
CA LEU A 70 0.39 -7.09 -5.57
C LEU A 70 0.18 -8.32 -4.68
N LEU A 71 -0.93 -8.35 -3.95
CA LEU A 71 -1.23 -9.49 -3.09
C LEU A 71 -1.51 -10.76 -3.89
N ALA A 72 -2.11 -10.65 -5.07
CA ALA A 72 -2.33 -11.80 -5.95
C ALA A 72 -1.00 -12.38 -6.47
N LYS A 73 -0.02 -11.52 -6.76
CA LYS A 73 1.27 -11.92 -7.31
C LYS A 73 2.30 -12.26 -6.24
N ALA A 74 2.17 -11.67 -5.05
CA ALA A 74 3.12 -11.84 -3.95
C ALA A 74 2.34 -12.11 -2.66
N PRO A 75 1.80 -13.32 -2.47
CA PRO A 75 0.98 -13.61 -1.29
C PRO A 75 1.74 -13.52 0.04
N GLU A 76 3.07 -13.54 -0.02
CA GLU A 76 3.92 -13.38 1.17
C GLU A 76 4.28 -11.93 1.47
N PHE A 77 3.64 -11.00 0.79
CA PHE A 77 3.85 -9.57 1.00
C PHE A 77 3.68 -9.22 2.49
N GLY A 78 4.69 -8.59 3.08
CA GLY A 78 4.78 -8.42 4.53
C GLY A 78 4.20 -7.14 5.09
N TYR A 79 3.65 -6.25 4.26
CA TYR A 79 3.16 -4.95 4.72
C TYR A 79 1.63 -4.89 4.69
N THR A 80 1.02 -5.90 5.29
CA THR A 80 -0.43 -5.99 5.43
C THR A 80 -0.86 -5.82 6.87
N VAL A 81 -2.01 -5.18 7.06
CA VAL A 81 -2.68 -5.06 8.35
C VAL A 81 -4.04 -5.70 8.18
N THR A 82 -4.30 -6.76 8.94
CA THR A 82 -5.58 -7.48 8.89
C THR A 82 -6.49 -6.95 9.98
N VAL A 83 -7.71 -6.58 9.58
CA VAL A 83 -8.70 -6.00 10.49
C VAL A 83 -9.96 -6.87 10.58
N THR A 84 -10.76 -6.62 11.61
CA THR A 84 -12.04 -7.30 11.77
C THR A 84 -13.00 -6.92 10.63
N GLU A 85 -13.98 -7.78 10.33
CA GLU A 85 -14.99 -7.47 9.31
C GLU A 85 -15.83 -6.25 9.69
N ASP A 86 -16.10 -6.06 10.97
CA ASP A 86 -16.82 -4.87 11.42
C ASP A 86 -16.05 -3.59 11.09
N ALA A 87 -14.76 -3.59 11.33
CA ALA A 87 -13.91 -2.43 10.99
C ALA A 87 -13.78 -2.24 9.47
N ALA A 88 -13.80 -3.34 8.73
CA ALA A 88 -13.65 -3.30 7.27
C ALA A 88 -14.70 -2.41 6.61
N GLN A 89 -15.92 -2.39 7.13
CA GLN A 89 -17.00 -1.55 6.58
C GLN A 89 -16.62 -0.06 6.62
N PHE A 90 -15.99 0.37 7.68
CA PHE A 90 -15.59 1.77 7.85
C PHE A 90 -14.31 2.09 7.07
N VAL A 91 -13.35 1.17 7.07
CA VAL A 91 -12.08 1.35 6.34
C VAL A 91 -12.35 1.43 4.84
N SER A 92 -13.26 0.61 4.32
CA SER A 92 -13.62 0.64 2.90
C SER A 92 -14.17 2.00 2.47
N GLN A 93 -14.71 2.76 3.42
CA GLN A 93 -15.22 4.11 3.19
C GLN A 93 -14.17 5.20 3.45
N GLY A 94 -12.93 4.80 3.71
CA GLY A 94 -11.83 5.74 3.92
C GLY A 94 -11.55 6.11 5.37
N LYS A 95 -12.22 5.46 6.34
CA LYS A 95 -11.99 5.74 7.75
C LYS A 95 -10.71 5.07 8.22
N ASN A 96 -10.07 5.66 9.23
CA ASN A 96 -8.82 5.15 9.80
C ASN A 96 -9.02 3.81 10.51
N VAL A 97 -7.92 3.05 10.61
CA VAL A 97 -7.90 1.79 11.36
C VAL A 97 -7.52 2.09 12.80
N PHE A 98 -8.38 1.72 13.73
CA PHE A 98 -8.04 1.80 15.15
C PHE A 98 -7.32 0.53 15.59
N ALA A 99 -6.37 0.67 16.50
CA ALA A 99 -5.55 -0.46 16.96
C ALA A 99 -6.40 -1.61 17.48
N LYS A 100 -7.49 -1.31 18.18
CA LYS A 100 -8.39 -2.34 18.76
C LYS A 100 -9.00 -3.27 17.71
N HIS A 101 -9.02 -2.88 16.44
CA HIS A 101 -9.61 -3.68 15.36
C HIS A 101 -8.56 -4.47 14.57
N VAL A 102 -7.30 -4.36 14.92
CA VAL A 102 -6.22 -5.08 14.22
C VAL A 102 -6.14 -6.50 14.74
N LEU A 103 -6.27 -7.47 13.83
CA LEU A 103 -6.13 -8.90 14.15
C LEU A 103 -4.68 -9.35 14.01
N SER A 104 -4.00 -8.85 12.97
CA SER A 104 -2.59 -9.14 12.74
C SER A 104 -1.98 -8.04 11.87
N ALA A 105 -0.66 -7.94 11.91
CA ALA A 105 0.08 -6.97 11.11
C ALA A 105 1.47 -7.51 10.83
N GLY A 106 2.02 -7.20 9.66
CA GLY A 106 3.36 -7.63 9.27
C GLY A 106 4.41 -7.16 10.26
N GLU A 107 5.34 -8.04 10.62
CA GLU A 107 6.32 -7.77 11.67
C GLU A 107 7.30 -6.65 11.33
N LYS A 108 7.50 -6.37 10.06
CA LYS A 108 8.45 -5.35 9.60
C LYS A 108 7.85 -3.96 9.47
N ILE A 109 6.55 -3.83 9.68
CA ILE A 109 5.85 -2.54 9.54
C ILE A 109 6.39 -1.56 10.58
N ARG A 110 6.71 -0.34 10.11
CA ARG A 110 7.17 0.77 10.95
C ARG A 110 6.29 1.99 10.68
N PRO A 111 6.24 2.93 11.63
CA PRO A 111 5.50 4.18 11.40
C PRO A 111 5.99 4.86 10.12
N GLY A 112 5.05 5.29 9.30
CA GLY A 112 5.33 5.92 8.01
C GLY A 112 5.27 4.99 6.82
N ASP A 113 5.28 3.68 7.04
CA ASP A 113 5.24 2.71 5.94
C ASP A 113 3.88 2.69 5.26
N GLU A 114 3.91 2.49 3.95
CA GLU A 114 2.71 2.22 3.17
C GLU A 114 2.26 0.79 3.45
N VAL A 115 0.99 0.62 3.81
CA VAL A 115 0.45 -0.70 4.15
C VAL A 115 -0.85 -0.95 3.41
N ILE A 116 -1.14 -2.23 3.19
CA ILE A 116 -2.40 -2.68 2.60
C ILE A 116 -3.27 -3.21 3.74
N ILE A 117 -4.49 -2.72 3.80
CA ILE A 117 -5.44 -3.12 4.85
C ILE A 117 -6.37 -4.16 4.26
N VAL A 118 -6.43 -5.32 4.93
CA VAL A 118 -7.22 -6.46 4.45
C VAL A 118 -8.15 -6.95 5.54
N ALA A 119 -9.25 -7.56 5.13
CA ALA A 119 -10.14 -8.29 6.02
C ALA A 119 -10.33 -9.68 5.43
N GLU A 120 -10.50 -10.68 6.27
CA GLU A 120 -10.47 -12.08 5.86
C GLU A 120 -11.49 -12.40 4.76
N LYS A 121 -12.71 -11.89 4.89
CA LYS A 121 -13.77 -12.13 3.90
C LYS A 121 -13.83 -11.05 2.83
N SER A 122 -13.61 -9.80 3.22
CA SER A 122 -13.76 -8.66 2.30
C SER A 122 -12.57 -8.43 1.39
N GLY A 123 -11.42 -9.04 1.71
CA GLY A 123 -10.19 -8.82 0.95
C GLY A 123 -9.59 -7.46 1.22
N VAL A 124 -9.02 -6.82 0.19
CA VAL A 124 -8.42 -5.49 0.32
C VAL A 124 -9.52 -4.47 0.56
N VAL A 125 -9.44 -3.76 1.70
CA VAL A 125 -10.43 -2.74 2.06
C VAL A 125 -9.82 -1.33 2.07
N GLY A 126 -8.51 -1.22 2.08
CA GLY A 126 -7.88 0.09 2.05
C GLY A 126 -6.38 0.03 1.91
N VAL A 127 -5.79 1.18 1.67
CA VAL A 127 -4.34 1.40 1.71
C VAL A 127 -4.08 2.67 2.49
N GLY A 128 -2.96 2.75 3.15
CA GLY A 128 -2.64 3.92 3.93
C GLY A 128 -1.28 3.84 4.59
N LYS A 129 -1.09 4.71 5.57
CA LYS A 129 0.17 4.90 6.25
C LYS A 129 0.08 4.34 7.67
N ALA A 130 1.00 3.45 8.02
CA ALA A 130 1.09 2.91 9.37
C ALA A 130 1.51 4.03 10.34
N LEU A 131 0.91 4.07 11.50
CA LEU A 131 1.25 5.01 12.56
C LEU A 131 1.93 4.33 13.74
N LEU A 132 1.80 3.01 13.85
CA LEU A 132 2.33 2.18 14.93
C LEU A 132 3.14 1.03 14.35
N ILE A 133 4.03 0.46 15.15
CA ILE A 133 4.68 -0.80 14.79
C ILE A 133 3.69 -1.96 15.00
N SER A 134 4.01 -3.12 14.43
CA SER A 134 3.14 -4.30 14.49
C SER A 134 2.73 -4.68 15.91
N ASP A 135 3.68 -4.73 16.83
CA ASP A 135 3.41 -5.11 18.21
C ASP A 135 2.47 -4.13 18.90
N GLU A 136 2.64 -2.84 18.63
CA GLU A 136 1.76 -1.81 19.18
C GLU A 136 0.34 -1.91 18.64
N MET A 137 0.22 -2.18 17.33
CA MET A 137 -1.09 -2.37 16.71
C MET A 137 -1.88 -3.48 17.39
N LYS A 138 -1.20 -4.57 17.74
CA LYS A 138 -1.85 -5.74 18.35
C LYS A 138 -2.09 -5.55 19.84
N ALA A 139 -1.25 -4.77 20.53
CA ALA A 139 -1.32 -4.60 21.97
C ALA A 139 -2.20 -3.44 22.41
N PHE A 140 -2.26 -2.36 21.63
CA PHE A 140 -2.96 -1.15 22.03
C PHE A 140 -4.48 -1.31 21.87
N LYS A 141 -5.20 -0.82 22.85
CA LYS A 141 -6.68 -0.83 22.84
C LYS A 141 -7.25 0.52 22.44
N ILE A 142 -6.42 1.55 22.38
CA ILE A 142 -6.81 2.89 21.96
C ILE A 142 -5.78 3.40 20.94
N GLY A 143 -6.18 4.36 20.15
CA GLY A 143 -5.32 5.00 19.18
C GLY A 143 -5.51 4.48 17.76
N VAL A 144 -4.97 5.21 16.82
CA VAL A 144 -5.06 4.93 15.38
C VAL A 144 -3.83 4.14 14.95
N ALA A 145 -4.05 2.97 14.36
CA ALA A 145 -2.97 2.11 13.86
C ALA A 145 -2.57 2.50 12.44
N VAL A 146 -3.55 2.79 11.58
CA VAL A 146 -3.30 3.17 10.18
C VAL A 146 -4.13 4.37 9.82
N LYS A 147 -3.50 5.36 9.24
CA LYS A 147 -4.20 6.49 8.60
C LYS A 147 -4.54 6.06 7.18
N THR A 148 -5.80 5.74 6.95
CA THR A 148 -6.28 5.27 5.66
C THR A 148 -6.27 6.43 4.66
N ARG A 149 -5.66 6.21 3.51
CA ARG A 149 -5.61 7.20 2.44
C ARG A 149 -6.69 6.93 1.40
N ARG A 150 -6.90 5.66 1.07
CA ARG A 150 -7.95 5.25 0.11
C ARG A 150 -8.69 4.06 0.67
N GLY A 151 -10.01 4.10 0.60
CA GLY A 151 -10.86 2.95 0.93
C GLY A 151 -11.34 2.29 -0.36
N SER A 152 -11.64 0.99 -0.29
CA SER A 152 -12.02 0.22 -1.49
C SER A 152 -13.33 0.70 -2.11
N GLU A 153 -14.24 1.31 -1.34
CA GLU A 153 -15.50 1.82 -1.85
C GLU A 153 -15.44 3.27 -2.30
N THR A 154 -14.39 3.99 -1.93
CA THR A 154 -14.24 5.41 -2.26
C THR A 154 -13.17 5.67 -3.31
N ASP A 155 -12.43 4.64 -3.70
CA ASP A 155 -11.38 4.74 -4.70
C ASP A 155 -12.01 4.48 -6.08
N ALA A 156 -12.42 5.54 -6.71
CA ALA A 156 -13.06 5.46 -8.02
C ALA A 156 -12.03 5.35 -9.13
#